data_45786292157a32a5d4776e67d5cdce40
#
_entry.id   45786292157a32a5d4776e67d5cdce40
#
_cell.length_a   1.000
_cell.length_b   1.000
_cell.length_c   1.000
_cell.angle_alpha   90.00
_cell.angle_beta   90.00
_cell.angle_gamma   90.00
#
_symmetry.space_group_name_H-M   'P 1'
#
loop_
_entity.id
_entity.type
_entity.pdbx_description
1 polymer ?
#
loop_
_entity_poly.entity_id
_entity_poly.type
_entity_poly.pdbx_seq_one_letter_code
_entity_poly.pdbx_strand_id
1 'polypeptide(L)'
;MSLPERKKIADFSRGMKMKLQIAVALSHNAKLLIMDEATSGLDPVVRNECLDMFMEYLQNEEHSILMSSHITSDLEKVCDSVTFIHKGKLLVTGYKDEILENHGVIKCKKSEYKDMDPQDYISARLSDFGASVMVKDRALCSSKYSGLAMDGTTLEEIMLYYVNAGKKEWS
;
A
#
# COMPACT_ATOMS: atom_id res chain seq x y z
N MET A 1 -4.39 1.53 -25.96
CA MET A 1 -5.74 1.67 -25.33
C MET A 1 -6.79 1.66 -26.42
N SER A 2 -7.74 0.71 -26.44
CA SER A 2 -8.83 0.71 -27.45
C SER A 2 -10.15 1.10 -26.77
N LEU A 3 -10.68 2.25 -27.13
CA LEU A 3 -12.04 2.66 -26.80
C LEU A 3 -12.88 2.59 -28.08
N PRO A 4 -14.17 2.19 -28.00
CA PRO A 4 -15.03 2.08 -29.19
C PRO A 4 -15.37 3.49 -29.72
N GLU A 5 -14.93 3.81 -30.93
CA GLU A 5 -15.07 5.13 -31.57
C GLU A 5 -16.52 5.58 -31.79
N ARG A 6 -17.46 4.61 -31.98
CA ARG A 6 -18.85 4.90 -32.34
C ARG A 6 -19.82 4.85 -31.17
N LYS A 7 -19.34 4.57 -29.94
CA LYS A 7 -20.18 4.46 -28.76
C LYS A 7 -20.27 5.79 -28.04
N LYS A 8 -21.47 6.20 -27.64
CA LYS A 8 -21.64 7.44 -26.86
C LYS A 8 -20.97 7.29 -25.49
N ILE A 9 -20.32 8.34 -24.98
CA ILE A 9 -19.66 8.34 -23.66
C ILE A 9 -20.65 7.99 -22.54
N ALA A 10 -21.92 8.37 -22.69
CA ALA A 10 -22.98 8.02 -21.74
C ALA A 10 -23.11 6.50 -21.55
N ASP A 11 -22.87 5.72 -22.63
CA ASP A 11 -23.03 4.28 -22.65
C ASP A 11 -21.72 3.53 -22.28
N PHE A 12 -20.67 4.26 -21.91
CA PHE A 12 -19.39 3.66 -21.49
C PHE A 12 -19.55 2.97 -20.14
N SER A 13 -18.93 1.80 -20.02
CA SER A 13 -18.74 1.17 -18.70
C SER A 13 -17.86 2.06 -17.80
N ARG A 14 -17.87 1.78 -16.48
CA ARG A 14 -17.03 2.50 -15.53
C ARG A 14 -15.55 2.45 -15.95
N GLY A 15 -15.04 1.28 -16.34
CA GLY A 15 -13.68 1.10 -16.80
C GLY A 15 -13.37 1.88 -18.09
N MET A 16 -14.30 1.91 -19.06
CA MET A 16 -14.14 2.71 -20.27
C MET A 16 -14.11 4.21 -19.97
N LYS A 17 -14.95 4.69 -19.05
CA LYS A 17 -14.92 6.09 -18.60
C LYS A 17 -13.60 6.44 -17.94
N MET A 18 -13.09 5.54 -17.07
CA MET A 18 -11.79 5.75 -16.42
C MET A 18 -10.65 5.79 -17.44
N LYS A 19 -10.60 4.85 -18.37
CA LYS A 19 -9.61 4.86 -19.47
C LYS A 19 -9.65 6.18 -20.26
N LEU A 20 -10.84 6.69 -20.56
CA LEU A 20 -10.99 7.95 -21.24
C LEU A 20 -10.47 9.14 -20.40
N GLN A 21 -10.78 9.15 -19.10
CA GLN A 21 -10.30 10.20 -18.18
C GLN A 21 -8.77 10.20 -18.09
N ILE A 22 -8.15 9.03 -17.96
CA ILE A 22 -6.70 8.89 -17.96
C ILE A 22 -6.11 9.37 -19.29
N ALA A 23 -6.68 8.95 -20.43
CA ALA A 23 -6.22 9.39 -21.74
C ALA A 23 -6.28 10.91 -21.90
N VAL A 24 -7.35 11.54 -21.45
CA VAL A 24 -7.49 13.00 -21.45
C VAL A 24 -6.45 13.64 -20.54
N ALA A 25 -6.24 13.13 -19.33
CA ALA A 25 -5.24 13.66 -18.40
C ALA A 25 -3.82 13.57 -18.98
N LEU A 26 -3.49 12.46 -19.64
CA LEU A 26 -2.18 12.23 -20.27
C LEU A 26 -1.97 13.07 -21.55
N SER A 27 -3.06 13.47 -22.26
CA SER A 27 -2.97 14.18 -23.54
C SER A 27 -2.40 15.60 -23.44
N HIS A 28 -2.34 16.18 -22.24
CA HIS A 28 -1.89 17.55 -22.00
C HIS A 28 -0.39 17.68 -21.71
N ASN A 29 0.35 16.58 -21.77
CA ASN A 29 1.78 16.53 -21.38
C ASN A 29 2.06 17.19 -20.02
N ALA A 30 1.16 16.95 -19.06
CA ALA A 30 1.28 17.49 -17.71
C ALA A 30 2.49 16.85 -17.02
N LYS A 31 3.27 17.64 -16.27
CA LYS A 31 4.39 17.13 -15.49
C LYS A 31 3.93 16.43 -14.20
N LEU A 32 2.78 16.81 -13.65
CA LEU A 32 2.17 16.23 -12.47
C LEU A 32 0.73 15.82 -12.75
N LEU A 33 0.42 14.55 -12.52
CA LEU A 33 -0.95 14.05 -12.50
C LEU A 33 -1.42 13.90 -11.05
N ILE A 34 -2.64 14.37 -10.77
CA ILE A 34 -3.30 14.17 -9.47
C ILE A 34 -4.48 13.24 -9.70
N MET A 35 -4.44 12.08 -9.05
CA MET A 35 -5.41 11.00 -9.22
C MET A 35 -6.05 10.65 -7.88
N ASP A 36 -7.37 10.76 -7.82
CA ASP A 36 -8.13 10.39 -6.63
C ASP A 36 -8.91 9.09 -6.89
N GLU A 37 -8.52 8.02 -6.18
CA GLU A 37 -9.15 6.69 -6.27
C GLU A 37 -9.31 6.17 -7.72
N ALA A 38 -8.33 6.44 -8.59
CA ALA A 38 -8.42 6.23 -10.03
C ALA A 38 -8.69 4.76 -10.45
N THR A 39 -8.33 3.79 -9.63
CA THR A 39 -8.49 2.35 -9.90
C THR A 39 -9.65 1.72 -9.14
N SER A 40 -10.31 2.49 -8.26
CA SER A 40 -11.37 2.00 -7.40
C SER A 40 -12.59 1.49 -8.18
N GLY A 41 -13.03 0.25 -7.86
CA GLY A 41 -14.21 -0.37 -8.46
C GLY A 41 -14.07 -0.72 -9.94
N LEU A 42 -12.85 -0.80 -10.45
CA LEU A 42 -12.54 -1.41 -11.74
C LEU A 42 -12.39 -2.92 -11.59
N ASP A 43 -12.70 -3.66 -12.65
CA ASP A 43 -12.34 -5.06 -12.71
C ASP A 43 -10.81 -5.24 -12.80
N PRO A 44 -10.26 -6.40 -12.40
CA PRO A 44 -8.80 -6.60 -12.30
C PRO A 44 -8.05 -6.37 -13.63
N VAL A 45 -8.66 -6.67 -14.78
CA VAL A 45 -8.01 -6.51 -16.09
C VAL A 45 -7.88 -5.02 -16.42
N VAL A 46 -8.99 -4.28 -16.35
CA VAL A 46 -8.99 -2.84 -16.63
C VAL A 46 -8.12 -2.09 -15.62
N ARG A 47 -8.11 -2.52 -14.36
CA ARG A 47 -7.27 -1.94 -13.31
C ARG A 47 -5.77 -2.09 -13.65
N ASN A 48 -5.34 -3.29 -14.05
CA ASN A 48 -3.96 -3.51 -14.45
C ASN A 48 -3.58 -2.67 -15.66
N GLU A 49 -4.45 -2.57 -16.68
CA GLU A 49 -4.20 -1.70 -17.83
C GLU A 49 -4.03 -0.22 -17.44
N CYS A 50 -4.79 0.26 -16.44
CA CYS A 50 -4.62 1.63 -15.93
C CYS A 50 -3.28 1.80 -15.19
N LEU A 51 -2.88 0.83 -14.37
CA LEU A 51 -1.60 0.86 -13.67
C LEU A 51 -0.42 0.81 -14.65
N ASP A 52 -0.52 0.00 -15.70
CA ASP A 52 0.51 -0.06 -16.75
C ASP A 52 0.66 1.28 -17.49
N MET A 53 -0.45 1.99 -17.74
CA MET A 53 -0.40 3.36 -18.31
C MET A 53 0.28 4.36 -17.37
N PHE A 54 0.06 4.24 -16.07
CA PHE A 54 0.76 5.08 -15.09
C PHE A 54 2.25 4.79 -15.09
N MET A 55 2.65 3.51 -15.14
CA MET A 55 4.06 3.12 -15.21
C MET A 55 4.71 3.61 -16.52
N GLU A 56 4.01 3.55 -17.65
CA GLU A 56 4.50 4.08 -18.93
C GLU A 56 4.70 5.61 -18.86
N TYR A 57 3.75 6.33 -18.25
CA TYR A 57 3.85 7.77 -18.07
C TYR A 57 5.04 8.17 -17.19
N LEU A 58 5.34 7.40 -16.16
CA LEU A 58 6.47 7.60 -15.23
C LEU A 58 7.84 7.25 -15.83
N GLN A 59 7.91 6.68 -17.06
CA GLN A 59 9.20 6.46 -17.73
C GLN A 59 9.90 7.79 -18.08
N ASN A 60 9.17 8.88 -18.15
CA ASN A 60 9.75 10.21 -18.31
C ASN A 60 10.06 10.78 -16.92
N GLU A 61 11.34 11.03 -16.63
CA GLU A 61 11.84 11.54 -15.35
C GLU A 61 11.26 12.90 -14.95
N GLU A 62 10.72 13.68 -15.91
CA GLU A 62 10.05 14.94 -15.63
C GLU A 62 8.60 14.78 -15.16
N HIS A 63 8.06 13.55 -15.23
CA HIS A 63 6.68 13.26 -14.88
C HIS A 63 6.54 12.74 -13.46
N SER A 64 5.45 13.07 -12.81
CA SER A 64 5.11 12.61 -11.47
C SER A 64 3.62 12.34 -11.34
N ILE A 65 3.26 11.40 -10.47
CA ILE A 65 1.87 11.10 -10.12
C ILE A 65 1.69 11.23 -8.61
N LEU A 66 0.72 12.02 -8.19
CA LEU A 66 0.20 12.02 -6.84
C LEU A 66 -1.14 11.28 -6.87
N MET A 67 -1.23 10.11 -6.25
CA MET A 67 -2.45 9.32 -6.25
C MET A 67 -2.92 8.98 -4.85
N SER A 68 -4.24 9.03 -4.64
CA SER A 68 -4.88 8.39 -3.51
C SER A 68 -5.41 7.02 -3.90
N SER A 69 -5.29 6.04 -3.01
CA SER A 69 -5.91 4.73 -3.17
C SER A 69 -6.07 4.04 -1.81
N HIS A 70 -7.17 3.30 -1.64
CA HIS A 70 -7.34 2.35 -0.55
C HIS A 70 -6.88 0.94 -0.94
N ILE A 71 -6.41 0.76 -2.16
CA ILE A 71 -5.93 -0.52 -2.70
C ILE A 71 -4.41 -0.51 -2.64
N THR A 72 -3.87 -1.05 -1.56
CA THR A 72 -2.43 -1.02 -1.27
C THR A 72 -1.58 -1.70 -2.34
N SER A 73 -2.08 -2.77 -2.96
CA SER A 73 -1.38 -3.44 -4.06
C SER A 73 -1.17 -2.57 -5.30
N ASP A 74 -2.00 -1.54 -5.53
CA ASP A 74 -1.77 -0.58 -6.61
C ASP A 74 -0.61 0.35 -6.27
N LEU A 75 -0.56 0.80 -5.00
CA LEU A 75 0.53 1.62 -4.49
C LEU A 75 1.85 0.85 -4.51
N GLU A 76 1.84 -0.42 -4.12
CA GLU A 76 3.03 -1.29 -4.20
C GLU A 76 3.57 -1.40 -5.63
N LYS A 77 2.68 -1.43 -6.63
CA LYS A 77 3.05 -1.55 -8.04
C LYS A 77 3.61 -0.25 -8.63
N VAL A 78 3.04 0.91 -8.27
CA VAL A 78 3.27 2.17 -9.00
C VAL A 78 4.09 3.20 -8.21
N CYS A 79 3.95 3.23 -6.86
CA CYS A 79 4.51 4.30 -6.07
C CYS A 79 5.92 4.02 -5.56
N ASP A 80 6.79 5.05 -5.60
CA ASP A 80 8.10 5.02 -4.95
C ASP A 80 7.98 5.43 -3.47
N SER A 81 7.05 6.35 -3.16
CA SER A 81 6.82 6.86 -1.82
C SER A 81 5.36 6.72 -1.43
N VAL A 82 5.11 6.43 -0.16
CA VAL A 82 3.75 6.28 0.37
C VAL A 82 3.57 7.08 1.65
N THR A 83 2.33 7.51 1.87
CA THR A 83 1.92 8.19 3.09
C THR A 83 0.60 7.61 3.55
N PHE A 84 0.57 7.02 4.75
CA PHE A 84 -0.67 6.50 5.35
C PHE A 84 -1.30 7.53 6.27
N ILE A 85 -2.57 7.84 5.99
CA ILE A 85 -3.39 8.77 6.78
C ILE A 85 -4.58 8.01 7.34
N HIS A 86 -4.79 8.11 8.65
CA HIS A 86 -5.95 7.52 9.33
C HIS A 86 -6.51 8.49 10.36
N LYS A 87 -7.81 8.74 10.32
CA LYS A 87 -8.53 9.67 11.23
C LYS A 87 -7.83 11.03 11.36
N GLY A 88 -7.37 11.58 10.24
CA GLY A 88 -6.71 12.88 10.19
C GLY A 88 -5.26 12.89 10.74
N LYS A 89 -4.69 11.72 11.03
CA LYS A 89 -3.30 11.59 11.49
C LYS A 89 -2.46 10.88 10.45
N LEU A 90 -1.25 11.38 10.26
CA LEU A 90 -0.23 10.71 9.48
C LEU A 90 0.34 9.56 10.32
N LEU A 91 0.26 8.32 9.82
CA LEU A 91 0.75 7.14 10.52
C LEU A 91 2.17 6.76 10.08
N VAL A 92 2.40 6.68 8.76
CA VAL A 92 3.68 6.31 8.15
C VAL A 92 3.87 7.15 6.90
N THR A 93 5.10 7.59 6.64
CA THR A 93 5.47 8.26 5.39
C THR A 93 6.92 7.95 5.05
N GLY A 94 7.23 7.75 3.78
CA GLY A 94 8.58 7.49 3.31
C GLY A 94 8.63 6.73 2.00
N TYR A 95 9.83 6.35 1.60
CA TYR A 95 10.04 5.47 0.46
C TYR A 95 9.47 4.09 0.75
N LYS A 96 8.72 3.56 -0.22
CA LYS A 96 8.03 2.27 -0.10
C LYS A 96 8.98 1.14 0.29
N ASP A 97 10.11 1.04 -0.40
CA ASP A 97 11.06 -0.05 -0.20
C ASP A 97 11.70 0.02 1.18
N GLU A 98 12.07 1.22 1.67
CA GLU A 98 12.56 1.42 3.03
C GLU A 98 11.51 1.04 4.10
N ILE A 99 10.26 1.40 3.85
CA ILE A 99 9.16 1.02 4.75
C ILE A 99 9.03 -0.51 4.81
N LEU A 100 9.04 -1.19 3.67
CA LEU A 100 8.93 -2.65 3.59
C LEU A 100 10.16 -3.37 4.19
N GLU A 101 11.37 -2.84 4.00
CA GLU A 101 12.60 -3.39 4.55
C GLU A 101 12.69 -3.23 6.07
N ASN A 102 12.29 -2.08 6.58
CA ASN A 102 12.37 -1.77 8.00
C ASN A 102 11.31 -2.49 8.84
N HIS A 103 10.19 -2.87 8.25
CA HIS A 103 9.12 -3.58 8.96
C HIS A 103 9.20 -5.08 8.75
N GLY A 104 8.72 -5.83 9.76
CA GLY A 104 8.61 -7.28 9.70
C GLY A 104 7.61 -7.80 10.70
N VAL A 105 7.17 -9.04 10.50
CA VAL A 105 6.21 -9.70 11.40
C VAL A 105 6.91 -10.86 12.10
N ILE A 106 7.06 -10.74 13.42
CA ILE A 106 7.51 -11.85 14.26
C ILE A 106 6.33 -12.74 14.58
N LYS A 107 6.48 -14.05 14.29
CA LYS A 107 5.52 -15.09 14.71
C LYS A 107 6.06 -15.82 15.93
N CYS A 108 5.31 -15.80 17.03
CA CYS A 108 5.75 -16.32 18.31
C CYS A 108 4.59 -16.89 19.14
N LYS A 109 4.92 -17.61 20.21
CA LYS A 109 3.94 -18.03 21.20
C LYS A 109 3.49 -16.84 22.03
N LYS A 110 2.29 -16.93 22.62
CA LYS A 110 1.77 -15.88 23.52
C LYS A 110 2.69 -15.62 24.73
N SER A 111 3.42 -16.63 25.22
CA SER A 111 4.40 -16.46 26.29
C SER A 111 5.59 -15.63 25.84
N GLU A 112 6.15 -15.92 24.67
CA GLU A 112 7.28 -15.21 24.08
C GLU A 112 6.92 -13.73 23.77
N TYR A 113 5.69 -13.49 23.27
CA TYR A 113 5.19 -12.12 23.05
C TYR A 113 5.15 -11.31 24.35
N LYS A 114 4.78 -11.90 25.49
CA LYS A 114 4.73 -11.19 26.78
C LYS A 114 6.10 -10.74 27.27
N ASP A 115 7.15 -11.42 26.83
CA ASP A 115 8.55 -11.11 27.18
C ASP A 115 9.17 -10.09 26.21
N MET A 116 8.46 -9.69 25.13
CA MET A 116 8.94 -8.68 24.19
C MET A 116 8.84 -7.27 24.75
N ASP A 117 9.84 -6.44 24.46
CA ASP A 117 9.83 -5.02 24.80
C ASP A 117 8.74 -4.27 24.01
N PRO A 118 7.78 -3.60 24.67
CA PRO A 118 6.74 -2.83 24.00
C PRO A 118 7.23 -1.68 23.10
N GLN A 119 8.50 -1.28 23.24
CA GLN A 119 9.10 -0.25 22.39
C GLN A 119 9.54 -0.78 21.02
N ASP A 120 9.74 -2.08 20.86
CA ASP A 120 10.23 -2.70 19.64
C ASP A 120 9.14 -2.94 18.61
N TYR A 121 7.88 -2.94 18.99
CA TYR A 121 6.78 -3.26 18.11
C TYR A 121 5.68 -2.18 18.06
N ILE A 122 4.88 -2.24 17.02
CA ILE A 122 3.77 -1.32 16.77
C ILE A 122 2.50 -1.84 17.44
N SER A 123 2.13 -3.05 17.14
CA SER A 123 1.00 -3.79 17.73
C SER A 123 1.13 -5.29 17.46
N ALA A 124 0.30 -6.09 18.10
CA ALA A 124 0.28 -7.53 17.95
C ALA A 124 -1.13 -8.05 17.66
N ARG A 125 -1.22 -8.94 16.68
CA ARG A 125 -2.43 -9.72 16.40
C ARG A 125 -2.35 -11.04 17.14
N LEU A 126 -3.31 -11.28 18.03
CA LEU A 126 -3.39 -12.52 18.80
C LEU A 126 -4.35 -13.51 18.12
N SER A 127 -3.99 -14.79 18.15
CA SER A 127 -4.80 -15.90 17.67
C SER A 127 -4.73 -17.05 18.69
N ASP A 128 -5.51 -18.11 18.47
CA ASP A 128 -5.43 -19.31 19.31
C ASP A 128 -4.07 -20.01 19.23
N PHE A 129 -3.36 -19.82 18.12
CA PHE A 129 -2.08 -20.47 17.83
C PHE A 129 -0.85 -19.66 18.29
N GLY A 130 -1.01 -18.37 18.63
CA GLY A 130 0.11 -17.51 19.01
C GLY A 130 -0.14 -16.03 18.77
N ALA A 131 0.95 -15.30 18.58
CA ALA A 131 0.98 -13.88 18.27
C ALA A 131 1.73 -13.61 16.97
N SER A 132 1.22 -12.66 16.19
CA SER A 132 1.93 -12.05 15.07
C SER A 132 2.19 -10.58 15.44
N VAL A 133 3.46 -10.20 15.54
CA VAL A 133 3.90 -8.93 16.12
C VAL A 133 4.60 -8.10 15.06
N MET A 134 4.05 -6.93 14.72
CA MET A 134 4.66 -6.02 13.75
C MET A 134 5.76 -5.19 14.42
N VAL A 135 7.00 -5.39 13.98
CA VAL A 135 8.16 -4.62 14.43
C VAL A 135 8.45 -3.48 13.46
N LYS A 136 8.99 -2.37 13.99
CA LYS A 136 9.31 -1.15 13.24
C LYS A 136 10.79 -1.04 12.84
N ASP A 137 11.64 -1.90 13.40
CA ASP A 137 13.06 -2.05 13.07
C ASP A 137 13.37 -3.54 12.95
N ARG A 138 13.26 -4.04 11.72
CA ARG A 138 13.46 -5.46 11.41
C ARG A 138 14.89 -5.90 11.71
N ALA A 139 15.87 -5.07 11.43
CA ALA A 139 17.28 -5.42 11.63
C ALA A 139 17.61 -5.58 13.12
N LEU A 140 17.20 -4.60 13.94
CA LEU A 140 17.36 -4.65 15.39
C LEU A 140 16.63 -5.84 16.01
N CYS A 141 15.38 -6.02 15.63
CA CYS A 141 14.53 -7.08 16.20
C CYS A 141 14.97 -8.47 15.76
N SER A 142 15.49 -8.63 14.54
CA SER A 142 16.07 -9.90 14.08
C SER A 142 17.28 -10.34 14.93
N SER A 143 18.11 -9.38 15.34
CA SER A 143 19.22 -9.64 16.25
C SER A 143 18.77 -9.91 17.68
N LYS A 144 17.86 -9.07 18.21
CA LYS A 144 17.38 -9.15 19.60
C LYS A 144 16.53 -10.39 19.85
N TYR A 145 15.74 -10.83 18.89
CA TYR A 145 14.82 -11.98 18.97
C TYR A 145 15.22 -13.10 18.01
N SER A 146 16.52 -13.40 17.94
CA SER A 146 17.11 -14.33 16.96
C SER A 146 16.57 -15.77 16.99
N GLY A 147 15.85 -16.16 18.03
CA GLY A 147 15.17 -17.48 18.14
C GLY A 147 13.76 -17.51 17.55
N LEU A 148 13.21 -16.38 17.12
CA LEU A 148 11.85 -16.26 16.61
C LEU A 148 11.84 -16.12 15.08
N ALA A 149 10.83 -16.72 14.44
CA ALA A 149 10.64 -16.57 13.00
C ALA A 149 10.16 -15.14 12.67
N MET A 150 10.82 -14.51 11.71
CA MET A 150 10.48 -13.19 11.21
C MET A 150 10.20 -13.24 9.72
N ASP A 151 8.99 -12.89 9.33
CA ASP A 151 8.56 -12.80 7.94
C ASP A 151 8.68 -11.36 7.43
N GLY A 152 8.74 -11.22 6.10
CA GLY A 152 8.51 -9.94 5.43
C GLY A 152 7.05 -9.53 5.59
N THR A 153 6.72 -8.31 5.14
CA THR A 153 5.39 -7.75 5.26
C THR A 153 4.97 -7.02 3.99
N THR A 154 3.70 -6.64 3.88
CA THR A 154 3.13 -5.84 2.80
C THR A 154 2.71 -4.46 3.32
N LEU A 155 2.48 -3.50 2.43
CA LEU A 155 1.92 -2.20 2.81
C LEU A 155 0.56 -2.34 3.49
N GLU A 156 -0.27 -3.31 3.04
CA GLU A 156 -1.56 -3.59 3.65
C GLU A 156 -1.42 -4.04 5.11
N GLU A 157 -0.52 -4.98 5.37
CA GLU A 157 -0.25 -5.45 6.73
C GLU A 157 0.26 -4.33 7.62
N ILE A 158 1.26 -3.56 7.15
CA ILE A 158 1.79 -2.40 7.89
C ILE A 158 0.65 -1.46 8.27
N MET A 159 -0.20 -1.07 7.31
CA MET A 159 -1.34 -0.19 7.56
C MET A 159 -2.27 -0.76 8.62
N LEU A 160 -2.63 -2.06 8.54
CA LEU A 160 -3.51 -2.72 9.50
C LEU A 160 -2.94 -2.69 10.92
N TYR A 161 -1.64 -2.94 11.08
CA TYR A 161 -1.00 -2.90 12.38
C TYR A 161 -0.92 -1.49 12.95
N TYR A 162 -0.62 -0.47 12.13
CA TYR A 162 -0.61 0.93 12.59
C TYR A 162 -2.00 1.44 12.97
N VAL A 163 -3.04 1.10 12.22
CA VAL A 163 -4.43 1.46 12.53
C VAL A 163 -4.87 0.86 13.89
N ASN A 164 -4.36 -0.31 14.24
CA ASN A 164 -4.65 -1.00 15.49
C ASN A 164 -3.63 -0.75 16.61
N ALA A 165 -2.61 0.08 16.40
CA ALA A 165 -1.57 0.38 17.39
C ALA A 165 -2.13 0.92 18.73
N GLY A 166 -3.24 1.64 18.68
CA GLY A 166 -3.92 2.14 19.89
C GLY A 166 -4.55 1.05 20.78
N LYS A 167 -4.73 -0.16 20.26
CA LYS A 167 -5.28 -1.31 21.01
C LYS A 167 -4.19 -2.21 21.58
N LYS A 168 -2.91 -1.99 21.20
CA LYS A 168 -1.73 -2.84 21.45
C LYS A 168 -1.93 -4.31 21.01
N GLU A 169 -3.09 -4.89 21.26
CA GLU A 169 -3.50 -6.27 20.90
C GLU A 169 -4.84 -6.25 20.17
N TRP A 170 -4.96 -7.07 19.13
CA TRP A 170 -6.18 -7.27 18.35
C TRP A 170 -6.24 -8.69 17.76
N SER A 171 -7.43 -9.14 17.36
CA SER A 171 -7.70 -10.48 16.84
C SER A 171 -8.16 -10.45 15.38
#